data_8c565be14e94414b60b978ae528875dd
#
_entry.id   8c565be14e94414b60b978ae528875dd
#
_cell.length_a   1.000
_cell.length_b   1.000
_cell.length_c   1.000
_cell.angle_alpha   90.00
_cell.angle_beta   90.00
_cell.angle_gamma   90.00
#
_symmetry.space_group_name_H-M   'P 1'
#
loop_
_entity.id
_entity.type
_entity.pdbx_description
1 polymer ?
#
loop_
_entity_poly.entity_id
_entity_poly.type
_entity_poly.pdbx_seq_one_letter_code
_entity_poly.pdbx_strand_id
1 'polypeptide(L)'
;VVLYILKNHLYTVSWQAFKHYKDFIYSNTPHALLNSFSHNLPYYVVSHFVGVQAMGFYAIVERTLRVPINLMSQTLRQFFIRKLKHAHTNRQALQSSVILSLISLPFFAVFFVLPESVYLWAFGHEWVGISTYFQILALGYWAVFCNPPSSAYLIAKRNSQVLFRLQIVELILKFVLFAALYTMMNDKIYMLLAVPVALIFYNFSILYVVWRAKL
;
A
#
# COMPACT_ATOMS: atom_id res chain seq x y z
N VAL A 1 9.44 -20.58 28.97
CA VAL A 1 10.38 -20.55 27.82
C VAL A 1 10.73 -19.09 27.47
N VAL A 2 9.76 -18.18 27.27
CA VAL A 2 10.01 -16.77 26.92
C VAL A 2 10.80 -16.03 28.02
N LEU A 3 10.45 -16.24 29.29
CA LEU A 3 11.17 -15.64 30.45
C LEU A 3 12.58 -16.20 30.62
N TYR A 4 12.83 -17.44 30.23
CA TYR A 4 14.19 -18.07 30.28
C TYR A 4 15.09 -17.48 29.19
N ILE A 5 14.53 -17.24 27.98
CA ILE A 5 15.24 -16.59 26.86
C ILE A 5 15.58 -15.13 27.20
N LEU A 6 14.65 -14.39 27.81
CA LEU A 6 14.87 -13.00 28.23
C LEU A 6 15.91 -12.88 29.37
N LYS A 7 16.04 -13.88 30.25
CA LYS A 7 16.98 -13.87 31.36
C LYS A 7 18.42 -14.15 30.91
N ASN A 8 18.63 -14.95 29.87
CA ASN A 8 19.96 -15.35 29.40
C ASN A 8 20.52 -14.55 28.22
N HIS A 9 19.66 -13.70 27.59
CA HIS A 9 20.07 -12.80 26.53
C HIS A 9 19.65 -11.37 26.88
N LEU A 10 20.18 -10.82 27.94
CA LEU A 10 20.29 -9.37 28.05
C LEU A 10 21.27 -8.94 26.96
N TYR A 11 20.70 -8.63 25.79
CA TYR A 11 21.43 -7.94 24.74
C TYR A 11 21.87 -6.60 25.32
N THR A 12 23.09 -6.53 25.81
CA THR A 12 23.74 -5.25 25.99
C THR A 12 23.73 -4.61 24.62
N VAL A 13 22.99 -3.51 24.49
CA VAL A 13 22.99 -2.72 23.25
C VAL A 13 24.44 -2.27 23.05
N SER A 14 25.20 -3.07 22.33
CA SER A 14 26.60 -2.81 22.06
C SER A 14 26.66 -1.66 21.07
N TRP A 15 27.35 -0.58 21.45
CA TRP A 15 27.65 0.54 20.56
C TRP A 15 28.38 0.07 19.28
N GLN A 16 29.06 -1.07 19.35
CA GLN A 16 29.67 -1.74 18.20
C GLN A 16 28.63 -2.30 17.26
N ALA A 17 27.53 -2.90 17.75
CA ALA A 17 26.41 -3.37 16.92
C ALA A 17 25.74 -2.19 16.22
N PHE A 18 25.49 -1.08 16.91
CA PHE A 18 24.96 0.14 16.30
C PHE A 18 25.86 0.65 15.16
N LYS A 19 27.17 0.69 15.37
CA LYS A 19 28.14 1.08 14.34
C LYS A 19 28.13 0.15 13.13
N HIS A 20 27.97 -1.16 13.35
CA HIS A 20 27.93 -2.16 12.28
C HIS A 20 26.64 -2.06 11.45
N TYR A 21 25.50 -1.76 12.08
CA TYR A 21 24.20 -1.62 11.41
C TYR A 21 23.83 -0.19 11.05
N LYS A 22 24.73 0.76 11.24
CA LYS A 22 24.50 2.18 11.00
C LYS A 22 23.93 2.44 9.61
N ASP A 23 24.54 1.90 8.57
CA ASP A 23 24.11 2.14 7.17
C ASP A 23 22.72 1.54 6.90
N PHE A 24 22.40 0.41 7.53
CA PHE A 24 21.09 -0.20 7.46
C PHE A 24 20.03 0.68 8.15
N ILE A 25 20.33 1.21 9.33
CA ILE A 25 19.42 2.08 10.10
C ILE A 25 19.18 3.38 9.34
N TYR A 26 20.24 4.05 8.87
CA TYR A 26 20.10 5.31 8.13
C TYR A 26 19.40 5.16 6.78
N SER A 27 19.46 3.99 6.16
CA SER A 27 18.76 3.72 4.90
C SER A 27 17.30 3.33 5.10
N ASN A 28 17.01 2.45 6.06
CA ASN A 28 15.66 1.87 6.21
C ASN A 28 14.73 2.70 7.11
N THR A 29 15.26 3.42 8.11
CA THR A 29 14.43 4.22 9.01
C THR A 29 13.70 5.35 8.26
N PRO A 30 14.37 6.17 7.40
CA PRO A 30 13.67 7.18 6.60
C PRO A 30 12.59 6.58 5.69
N HIS A 31 12.86 5.41 5.09
CA HIS A 31 11.88 4.71 4.27
C HIS A 31 10.66 4.27 5.10
N ALA A 32 10.87 3.71 6.28
CA ALA A 32 9.79 3.28 7.16
C ALA A 32 8.95 4.47 7.67
N LEU A 33 9.60 5.58 8.03
CA LEU A 33 8.93 6.82 8.44
C LEU A 33 8.11 7.42 7.30
N LEU A 34 8.69 7.51 6.10
CA LEU A 34 8.00 8.01 4.91
C LEU A 34 6.76 7.15 4.58
N ASN A 35 6.93 5.83 4.63
CA ASN A 35 5.82 4.89 4.40
C ASN A 35 4.71 5.07 5.44
N SER A 36 5.07 5.15 6.72
CA SER A 36 4.10 5.37 7.80
C SER A 36 3.38 6.72 7.64
N PHE A 37 4.11 7.78 7.29
CA PHE A 37 3.52 9.09 7.05
C PHE A 37 2.58 9.09 5.84
N SER A 38 2.99 8.50 4.70
CA SER A 38 2.15 8.39 3.51
C SER A 38 0.86 7.61 3.77
N HIS A 39 0.91 6.57 4.61
CA HIS A 39 -0.27 5.80 5.00
C HIS A 39 -1.20 6.57 5.93
N ASN A 40 -0.66 7.36 6.85
CA ASN A 40 -1.46 8.08 7.83
C ASN A 40 -1.98 9.43 7.32
N LEU A 41 -1.38 9.98 6.26
CA LEU A 41 -1.78 11.27 5.70
C LEU A 41 -3.28 11.38 5.40
N PRO A 42 -3.94 10.39 4.74
CA PRO A 42 -5.36 10.48 4.45
C PRO A 42 -6.23 10.60 5.71
N TYR A 43 -5.86 9.94 6.81
CA TYR A 43 -6.60 10.05 8.07
C TYR A 43 -6.62 11.48 8.61
N TYR A 44 -5.46 12.16 8.57
CA TYR A 44 -5.37 13.55 9.04
C TYR A 44 -6.14 14.50 8.11
N VAL A 45 -5.99 14.33 6.80
CA VAL A 45 -6.68 15.16 5.80
C VAL A 45 -8.20 15.00 5.91
N VAL A 46 -8.69 13.75 5.93
CA VAL A 46 -10.13 13.47 6.01
C VAL A 46 -10.71 13.97 7.35
N SER A 47 -10.03 13.70 8.46
CA SER A 47 -10.47 14.16 9.78
C SER A 47 -10.62 15.68 9.86
N HIS A 48 -9.67 16.41 9.25
CA HIS A 48 -9.64 17.87 9.33
C HIS A 48 -10.62 18.56 8.36
N PHE A 49 -10.71 18.06 7.12
CA PHE A 49 -11.45 18.74 6.05
C PHE A 49 -12.84 18.18 5.78
N VAL A 50 -13.08 16.90 6.08
CA VAL A 50 -14.37 16.23 5.84
C VAL A 50 -15.10 15.97 7.17
N GLY A 51 -14.36 15.63 8.21
CA GLY A 51 -14.87 15.41 9.55
C GLY A 51 -14.54 14.04 10.13
N VAL A 52 -14.73 13.91 11.44
CA VAL A 52 -14.37 12.69 12.21
C VAL A 52 -15.19 11.48 11.78
N GLN A 53 -16.48 11.67 11.45
CA GLN A 53 -17.33 10.58 10.97
C GLN A 53 -16.83 10.02 9.64
N ALA A 54 -16.49 10.87 8.68
CA ALA A 54 -15.91 10.48 7.40
C ALA A 54 -14.56 9.76 7.57
N MET A 55 -13.74 10.20 8.52
CA MET A 55 -12.50 9.54 8.90
C MET A 55 -12.76 8.13 9.45
N GLY A 56 -13.82 7.94 10.25
CA GLY A 56 -14.26 6.63 10.74
C GLY A 56 -14.62 5.69 9.59
N PHE A 57 -15.41 6.16 8.61
CA PHE A 57 -15.76 5.40 7.41
C PHE A 57 -14.52 5.02 6.59
N TYR A 58 -13.65 5.98 6.33
CA TYR A 58 -12.37 5.73 5.66
C TYR A 58 -11.55 4.67 6.39
N ALA A 59 -11.43 4.77 7.71
CA ALA A 59 -10.64 3.88 8.54
C ALA A 59 -11.11 2.42 8.46
N ILE A 60 -12.41 2.19 8.53
CA ILE A 60 -12.98 0.84 8.45
C ILE A 60 -12.78 0.25 7.07
N VAL A 61 -13.11 1.01 6.01
CA VAL A 61 -12.96 0.54 4.63
C VAL A 61 -11.50 0.27 4.29
N GLU A 62 -10.61 1.19 4.65
CA GLU A 62 -9.18 1.04 4.43
C GLU A 62 -8.64 -0.21 5.12
N ARG A 63 -9.01 -0.44 6.38
CA ARG A 63 -8.58 -1.62 7.13
C ARG A 63 -9.15 -2.91 6.54
N THR A 64 -10.41 -2.91 6.13
CA THR A 64 -11.08 -4.05 5.51
C THR A 64 -10.42 -4.46 4.20
N LEU A 65 -10.03 -3.48 3.37
CA LEU A 65 -9.34 -3.76 2.11
C LEU A 65 -7.86 -4.09 2.32
N ARG A 66 -7.16 -3.34 3.16
CA ARG A 66 -5.71 -3.42 3.32
C ARG A 66 -5.23 -4.68 4.05
N VAL A 67 -5.91 -5.12 5.10
CA VAL A 67 -5.43 -6.25 5.92
C VAL A 67 -5.31 -7.53 5.11
N PRO A 68 -6.35 -8.03 4.41
CA PRO A 68 -6.23 -9.24 3.60
C PRO A 68 -5.23 -9.06 2.44
N ILE A 69 -5.21 -7.87 1.80
CA ILE A 69 -4.28 -7.59 0.71
C ILE A 69 -2.82 -7.64 1.20
N ASN A 70 -2.53 -7.08 2.36
CA ASN A 70 -1.18 -7.09 2.92
C ASN A 70 -0.70 -8.50 3.26
N LEU A 71 -1.56 -9.33 3.86
CA LEU A 71 -1.22 -10.72 4.18
C LEU A 71 -0.89 -11.52 2.91
N MET A 72 -1.75 -11.42 1.89
CA MET A 72 -1.53 -12.09 0.61
C MET A 72 -0.30 -11.53 -0.12
N SER A 73 -0.15 -10.22 -0.17
CA SER A 73 0.97 -9.55 -0.84
C SER A 73 2.31 -9.88 -0.22
N GLN A 74 2.40 -9.99 1.11
CA GLN A 74 3.63 -10.39 1.80
C GLN A 74 4.02 -11.82 1.46
N THR A 75 3.06 -12.74 1.47
CA THR A 75 3.28 -14.16 1.10
C THR A 75 3.72 -14.28 -0.36
N LEU A 76 3.01 -13.62 -1.28
CA LEU A 76 3.36 -13.60 -2.70
C LEU A 76 4.75 -12.99 -2.92
N ARG A 77 5.06 -11.88 -2.26
CA ARG A 77 6.37 -11.23 -2.38
C ARG A 77 7.51 -12.14 -1.94
N GLN A 78 7.37 -12.83 -0.80
CA GLN A 78 8.37 -13.78 -0.33
C GLN A 78 8.55 -14.96 -1.28
N PHE A 79 7.45 -15.50 -1.83
CA PHE A 79 7.47 -16.55 -2.84
C PHE A 79 8.23 -16.08 -4.10
N PHE A 80 7.91 -14.91 -4.62
CA PHE A 80 8.55 -14.37 -5.81
C PHE A 80 10.03 -14.01 -5.57
N ILE A 81 10.41 -13.47 -4.42
CA ILE A 81 11.82 -13.23 -4.08
C ILE A 81 12.63 -14.54 -4.14
N ARG A 82 12.08 -15.63 -3.61
CA ARG A 82 12.74 -16.94 -3.65
C ARG A 82 12.82 -17.48 -5.07
N LYS A 83 11.73 -17.44 -5.82
CA LYS A 83 11.66 -17.90 -7.22
C LYS A 83 12.58 -17.12 -8.15
N LEU A 84 12.65 -15.80 -7.98
CA LEU A 84 13.44 -14.90 -8.82
C LEU A 84 14.95 -14.94 -8.54
N LYS A 85 15.39 -15.55 -7.43
CA LYS A 85 16.82 -15.80 -7.20
C LYS A 85 17.43 -16.76 -8.24
N HIS A 86 16.62 -17.63 -8.84
CA HIS A 86 17.05 -18.68 -9.76
C HIS A 86 16.67 -18.45 -11.23
N ALA A 87 15.73 -17.56 -11.53
CA ALA A 87 15.24 -17.31 -12.89
C ALA A 87 14.94 -15.82 -13.09
N HIS A 88 15.75 -15.13 -13.88
CA HIS A 88 15.92 -13.68 -13.81
C HIS A 88 15.33 -12.92 -14.98
N THR A 89 14.05 -13.08 -15.28
CA THR A 89 13.46 -12.31 -16.37
C THR A 89 12.43 -11.31 -15.84
N ASN A 90 12.64 -10.01 -16.11
CA ASN A 90 11.65 -8.96 -15.90
C ASN A 90 10.28 -9.33 -16.51
N ARG A 91 10.29 -10.02 -17.67
CA ARG A 91 9.10 -10.53 -18.35
C ARG A 91 8.25 -11.45 -17.46
N GLN A 92 8.88 -12.35 -16.70
CA GLN A 92 8.15 -13.24 -15.78
C GLN A 92 7.49 -12.47 -14.61
N ALA A 93 8.18 -11.47 -14.06
CA ALA A 93 7.61 -10.63 -13.02
C ALA A 93 6.39 -9.85 -13.53
N LEU A 94 6.49 -9.27 -14.73
CA LEU A 94 5.40 -8.56 -15.38
C LEU A 94 4.22 -9.48 -15.71
N GLN A 95 4.48 -10.63 -16.33
CA GLN A 95 3.43 -11.61 -16.63
C GLN A 95 2.70 -12.05 -15.37
N SER A 96 3.43 -12.31 -14.29
CA SER A 96 2.83 -12.67 -13.00
C SER A 96 1.98 -11.53 -12.42
N SER A 97 2.41 -10.27 -12.54
CA SER A 97 1.62 -9.11 -12.12
C SER A 97 0.35 -8.95 -12.96
N VAL A 98 0.42 -9.15 -14.28
CA VAL A 98 -0.75 -9.12 -15.16
C VAL A 98 -1.74 -10.24 -14.85
N ILE A 99 -1.25 -11.46 -14.66
CA ILE A 99 -2.11 -12.60 -14.28
C ILE A 99 -2.81 -12.31 -12.94
N LEU A 100 -2.06 -11.82 -11.96
CA LEU A 100 -2.61 -11.46 -10.65
C LEU A 100 -3.66 -10.35 -10.74
N SER A 101 -3.43 -9.36 -11.64
CA SER A 101 -4.38 -8.29 -11.96
C SER A 101 -5.69 -8.84 -12.52
N LEU A 102 -5.61 -9.74 -13.50
CA LEU A 102 -6.80 -10.32 -14.14
C LEU A 102 -7.60 -11.20 -13.17
N ILE A 103 -6.91 -12.00 -12.36
CA ILE A 103 -7.57 -12.89 -11.37
C ILE A 103 -8.25 -12.07 -10.27
N SER A 104 -7.63 -10.96 -9.83
CA SER A 104 -8.18 -10.14 -8.75
C SER A 104 -9.24 -9.14 -9.21
N LEU A 105 -9.29 -8.80 -10.50
CA LEU A 105 -10.22 -7.82 -11.05
C LEU A 105 -11.69 -8.08 -10.67
N PRO A 106 -12.24 -9.30 -10.84
CA PRO A 106 -13.63 -9.56 -10.47
C PRO A 106 -13.89 -9.38 -8.97
N PHE A 107 -12.92 -9.71 -8.11
CA PHE A 107 -13.05 -9.49 -6.67
C PHE A 107 -13.22 -8.01 -6.33
N PHE A 108 -12.41 -7.14 -6.93
CA PHE A 108 -12.53 -5.69 -6.69
C PHE A 108 -13.71 -5.06 -7.43
N ALA A 109 -14.11 -5.62 -8.58
CA ALA A 109 -15.29 -5.16 -9.34
C ALA A 109 -16.60 -5.38 -8.56
N VAL A 110 -16.66 -6.37 -7.68
CA VAL A 110 -17.82 -6.62 -6.82
C VAL A 110 -18.21 -5.39 -6.00
N PHE A 111 -17.25 -4.60 -5.50
CA PHE A 111 -17.52 -3.39 -4.70
C PHE A 111 -18.28 -2.31 -5.47
N PHE A 112 -18.30 -2.34 -6.80
CA PHE A 112 -19.06 -1.40 -7.64
C PHE A 112 -20.49 -1.86 -7.92
N VAL A 113 -20.75 -3.15 -7.77
CA VAL A 113 -22.05 -3.75 -8.12
C VAL A 113 -22.89 -4.02 -6.87
N LEU A 114 -22.25 -4.19 -5.71
CA LEU A 114 -22.95 -4.47 -4.45
C LEU A 114 -23.88 -3.30 -4.07
N PRO A 115 -25.16 -3.59 -3.79
CA PRO A 115 -26.09 -2.58 -3.28
C PRO A 115 -25.76 -2.19 -1.85
N GLU A 116 -26.13 -0.98 -1.46
CA GLU A 116 -25.90 -0.42 -0.13
C GLU A 116 -26.40 -1.34 1.00
N SER A 117 -27.51 -2.06 0.76
CA SER A 117 -28.09 -2.98 1.74
C SER A 117 -27.13 -4.08 2.20
N VAL A 118 -26.23 -4.54 1.32
CA VAL A 118 -25.22 -5.57 1.68
C VAL A 118 -24.17 -4.97 2.63
N TYR A 119 -23.76 -3.74 2.40
CA TYR A 119 -22.84 -3.06 3.31
C TYR A 119 -23.48 -2.79 4.67
N LEU A 120 -24.74 -2.35 4.69
CA LEU A 120 -25.48 -2.13 5.93
C LEU A 120 -25.73 -3.43 6.71
N TRP A 121 -25.95 -4.54 6.02
CA TRP A 121 -26.02 -5.85 6.66
C TRP A 121 -24.70 -6.27 7.32
N ALA A 122 -23.58 -5.98 6.66
CA ALA A 122 -22.25 -6.37 7.14
C ALA A 122 -21.70 -5.44 8.25
N PHE A 123 -21.97 -4.16 8.19
CA PHE A 123 -21.38 -3.14 9.09
C PHE A 123 -22.39 -2.51 10.06
N GLY A 124 -23.69 -2.63 9.78
CA GLY A 124 -24.77 -2.04 10.58
C GLY A 124 -25.37 -0.80 9.93
N HIS A 125 -26.59 -0.47 10.34
CA HIS A 125 -27.38 0.64 9.78
C HIS A 125 -26.80 2.03 10.03
N GLU A 126 -25.88 2.16 10.97
CA GLU A 126 -25.20 3.44 11.26
C GLU A 126 -24.17 3.82 10.19
N TRP A 127 -23.87 2.90 9.24
CA TRP A 127 -22.84 3.07 8.22
C TRP A 127 -23.40 3.41 6.83
N VAL A 128 -24.52 4.15 6.78
CA VAL A 128 -25.11 4.63 5.53
C VAL A 128 -24.09 5.48 4.76
N GLY A 129 -23.88 5.17 3.47
CA GLY A 129 -22.89 5.83 2.61
C GLY A 129 -21.50 5.19 2.59
N ILE A 130 -21.27 4.10 3.35
CA ILE A 130 -19.95 3.41 3.38
C ILE A 130 -19.59 2.79 2.01
N SER A 131 -20.58 2.43 1.20
CA SER A 131 -20.39 1.90 -0.16
C SER A 131 -19.55 2.83 -1.03
N THR A 132 -19.77 4.14 -0.94
CA THR A 132 -19.00 5.15 -1.67
C THR A 132 -17.51 5.08 -1.33
N TYR A 133 -17.15 4.87 -0.07
CA TYR A 133 -15.76 4.72 0.35
C TYR A 133 -15.14 3.44 -0.21
N PHE A 134 -15.89 2.32 -0.22
CA PHE A 134 -15.43 1.07 -0.85
C PHE A 134 -15.18 1.26 -2.34
N GLN A 135 -16.10 1.88 -3.06
CA GLN A 135 -15.99 2.16 -4.49
C GLN A 135 -14.78 3.05 -4.79
N ILE A 136 -14.58 4.12 -4.03
CA ILE A 136 -13.43 5.02 -4.21
C ILE A 136 -12.12 4.26 -3.99
N LEU A 137 -11.99 3.49 -2.91
CA LEU A 137 -10.71 2.89 -2.52
C LEU A 137 -10.38 1.59 -3.27
N ALA A 138 -11.38 0.84 -3.72
CA ALA A 138 -11.21 -0.48 -4.33
C ALA A 138 -10.21 -0.50 -5.49
N LEU A 139 -10.26 0.48 -6.40
CA LEU A 139 -9.34 0.55 -7.55
C LEU A 139 -7.88 0.75 -7.12
N GLY A 140 -7.65 1.61 -6.12
CA GLY A 140 -6.31 1.82 -5.57
C GLY A 140 -5.74 0.55 -4.95
N TYR A 141 -6.54 -0.14 -4.16
CA TYR A 141 -6.13 -1.39 -3.51
C TYR A 141 -6.00 -2.56 -4.49
N TRP A 142 -6.79 -2.58 -5.57
CA TRP A 142 -6.55 -3.49 -6.69
C TRP A 142 -5.15 -3.30 -7.28
N ALA A 143 -4.75 -2.08 -7.56
CA ALA A 143 -3.40 -1.79 -8.07
C ALA A 143 -2.30 -2.23 -7.10
N VAL A 144 -2.50 -2.06 -5.79
CA VAL A 144 -1.58 -2.57 -4.75
C VAL A 144 -1.46 -4.08 -4.80
N PHE A 145 -2.59 -4.79 -4.98
CA PHE A 145 -2.63 -6.25 -5.02
C PHE A 145 -1.92 -6.84 -6.25
N CYS A 146 -1.90 -6.11 -7.38
CA CYS A 146 -1.26 -6.57 -8.61
C CYS A 146 0.27 -6.53 -8.58
N ASN A 147 0.87 -5.81 -7.62
CA ASN A 147 2.28 -5.41 -7.68
C ASN A 147 3.31 -6.31 -6.95
N PRO A 148 2.97 -7.28 -6.08
CA PRO A 148 3.95 -8.07 -5.35
C PRO A 148 5.04 -8.71 -6.22
N PRO A 149 4.77 -9.27 -7.43
CA PRO A 149 5.81 -9.87 -8.27
C PRO A 149 6.82 -8.83 -8.76
N SER A 150 6.36 -7.68 -9.21
CA SER A 150 7.21 -6.62 -9.76
C SER A 150 8.04 -5.93 -8.67
N SER A 151 7.47 -5.67 -7.51
CA SER A 151 8.22 -5.14 -6.37
C SER A 151 9.24 -6.15 -5.83
N ALA A 152 8.92 -7.45 -5.80
CA ALA A 152 9.84 -8.51 -5.43
C ALA A 152 11.05 -8.57 -6.39
N TYR A 153 10.82 -8.39 -7.69
CA TYR A 153 11.87 -8.33 -8.70
C TYR A 153 12.87 -7.21 -8.42
N LEU A 154 12.39 -5.98 -8.15
CA LEU A 154 13.25 -4.84 -7.84
C LEU A 154 14.06 -5.06 -6.55
N ILE A 155 13.44 -5.67 -5.53
CA ILE A 155 14.12 -6.01 -4.28
C ILE A 155 15.21 -7.07 -4.52
N ALA A 156 14.90 -8.12 -5.29
CA ALA A 156 15.85 -9.19 -5.60
C ALA A 156 17.06 -8.68 -6.40
N LYS A 157 16.87 -7.66 -7.25
CA LYS A 157 17.93 -6.97 -7.99
C LYS A 157 18.66 -5.88 -7.18
N ARG A 158 18.43 -5.79 -5.87
CA ARG A 158 18.99 -4.76 -4.96
C ARG A 158 18.70 -3.31 -5.41
N ASN A 159 17.61 -3.11 -6.15
CA ASN A 159 17.19 -1.79 -6.65
C ASN A 159 16.03 -1.19 -5.83
N SER A 160 16.05 -1.39 -4.52
CA SER A 160 15.03 -0.87 -3.59
C SER A 160 14.97 0.66 -3.53
N GLN A 161 16.06 1.34 -3.91
CA GLN A 161 16.10 2.81 -3.98
C GLN A 161 15.06 3.37 -4.97
N VAL A 162 14.74 2.65 -6.04
CA VAL A 162 13.70 3.06 -6.98
C VAL A 162 12.33 3.06 -6.30
N LEU A 163 12.02 2.03 -5.50
CA LEU A 163 10.77 1.97 -4.74
C LEU A 163 10.65 3.16 -3.78
N PHE A 164 11.75 3.52 -3.11
CA PHE A 164 11.79 4.68 -2.22
C PHE A 164 11.52 6.00 -2.96
N ARG A 165 12.18 6.22 -4.10
CA ARG A 165 11.96 7.43 -4.93
C ARG A 165 10.52 7.52 -5.43
N LEU A 166 9.95 6.42 -5.91
CA LEU A 166 8.56 6.37 -6.35
C LEU A 166 7.59 6.65 -5.20
N GLN A 167 7.90 6.21 -3.99
CA GLN A 167 7.09 6.49 -2.81
C GLN A 167 7.11 7.97 -2.40
N ILE A 168 8.24 8.66 -2.56
CA ILE A 168 8.31 10.12 -2.37
C ILE A 168 7.40 10.82 -3.39
N VAL A 169 7.47 10.41 -4.67
CA VAL A 169 6.62 10.99 -5.72
C VAL A 169 5.14 10.71 -5.43
N GLU A 170 4.79 9.51 -4.98
CA GLU A 170 3.43 9.14 -4.58
C GLU A 170 2.92 10.02 -3.43
N LEU A 171 3.74 10.27 -2.43
CA LEU A 171 3.38 11.15 -1.31
C LEU A 171 3.15 12.59 -1.76
N ILE A 172 4.05 13.14 -2.59
CA ILE A 172 3.90 14.49 -3.16
C ILE A 172 2.61 14.57 -4.00
N LEU A 173 2.37 13.56 -4.83
CA LEU A 173 1.17 13.48 -5.66
C LEU A 173 -0.10 13.46 -4.80
N LYS A 174 -0.13 12.72 -3.70
CA LYS A 174 -1.26 12.74 -2.74
C LYS A 174 -1.52 14.15 -2.21
N PHE A 175 -0.47 14.87 -1.77
CA PHE A 175 -0.63 16.24 -1.29
C PHE A 175 -1.21 17.17 -2.35
N VAL A 176 -0.67 17.12 -3.56
CA VAL A 176 -1.15 17.94 -4.68
C VAL A 176 -2.60 17.62 -5.02
N LEU A 177 -2.94 16.33 -5.10
CA LEU A 177 -4.30 15.89 -5.40
C LEU A 177 -5.28 16.27 -4.28
N PHE A 178 -4.91 16.12 -3.01
CA PHE A 178 -5.76 16.57 -1.90
C PHE A 178 -6.04 18.07 -1.98
N ALA A 179 -5.01 18.88 -2.24
CA ALA A 179 -5.16 20.32 -2.37
C ALA A 179 -6.03 20.70 -3.59
N ALA A 180 -5.78 20.08 -4.75
CA ALA A 180 -6.55 20.32 -5.97
C ALA A 180 -8.03 19.91 -5.81
N LEU A 181 -8.29 18.72 -5.29
CA LEU A 181 -9.66 18.23 -5.11
C LEU A 181 -10.42 19.03 -4.05
N TYR A 182 -9.72 19.54 -3.03
CA TYR A 182 -10.33 20.43 -2.04
C TYR A 182 -10.90 21.70 -2.66
N THR A 183 -10.19 22.28 -3.63
CA THR A 183 -10.63 23.51 -4.31
C THR A 183 -11.64 23.26 -5.42
N MET A 184 -11.60 22.09 -6.08
CA MET A 184 -12.41 21.79 -7.25
C MET A 184 -13.75 21.12 -6.92
N MET A 185 -13.80 20.31 -5.83
CA MET A 185 -14.99 19.53 -5.50
C MET A 185 -15.88 20.22 -4.47
N ASN A 186 -17.18 20.30 -4.77
CA ASN A 186 -18.17 20.82 -3.83
C ASN A 186 -18.36 19.87 -2.63
N ASP A 187 -18.46 18.57 -2.92
CA ASP A 187 -18.53 17.55 -1.87
C ASP A 187 -17.10 17.07 -1.52
N LYS A 188 -16.69 17.36 -0.29
CA LYS A 188 -15.33 17.10 0.20
C LYS A 188 -15.00 15.62 0.34
N ILE A 189 -15.97 14.70 0.28
CA ILE A 189 -15.73 13.26 0.30
C ILE A 189 -14.87 12.82 -0.91
N TYR A 190 -15.03 13.48 -2.06
CA TYR A 190 -14.27 13.16 -3.27
C TYR A 190 -12.78 13.52 -3.19
N MET A 191 -12.35 14.25 -2.15
CA MET A 191 -10.91 14.40 -1.86
C MET A 191 -10.24 13.03 -1.65
N LEU A 192 -10.99 12.03 -1.20
CA LEU A 192 -10.50 10.65 -1.04
C LEU A 192 -10.02 10.03 -2.34
N LEU A 193 -10.43 10.53 -3.53
CA LEU A 193 -9.91 10.08 -4.82
C LEU A 193 -8.39 10.30 -4.97
N ALA A 194 -7.81 11.20 -4.19
CA ALA A 194 -6.35 11.38 -4.13
C ALA A 194 -5.62 10.08 -3.75
N VAL A 195 -6.22 9.27 -2.87
CA VAL A 195 -5.61 8.02 -2.39
C VAL A 195 -5.50 6.98 -3.50
N PRO A 196 -6.60 6.53 -4.15
CA PRO A 196 -6.51 5.52 -5.20
C PRO A 196 -5.73 6.02 -6.43
N VAL A 197 -5.84 7.28 -6.80
CA VAL A 197 -5.08 7.84 -7.93
C VAL A 197 -3.57 7.78 -7.66
N ALA A 198 -3.12 8.18 -6.47
CA ALA A 198 -1.72 8.09 -6.11
C ALA A 198 -1.21 6.63 -5.99
N LEU A 199 -2.04 5.73 -5.44
CA LEU A 199 -1.72 4.29 -5.37
C LEU A 199 -1.61 3.68 -6.76
N ILE A 200 -2.54 3.98 -7.67
CA ILE A 200 -2.49 3.53 -9.06
C ILE A 200 -1.23 4.04 -9.73
N PHE A 201 -0.94 5.33 -9.63
CA PHE A 201 0.28 5.92 -10.19
C PHE A 201 1.54 5.22 -9.67
N TYR A 202 1.67 5.04 -8.36
CA TYR A 202 2.81 4.36 -7.74
C TYR A 202 3.00 2.94 -8.28
N ASN A 203 1.93 2.15 -8.28
CA ASN A 203 2.00 0.74 -8.66
C ASN A 203 2.25 0.56 -10.17
N PHE A 204 1.63 1.37 -11.03
CA PHE A 204 1.92 1.35 -12.47
C PHE A 204 3.32 1.87 -12.79
N SER A 205 3.83 2.84 -12.04
CA SER A 205 5.23 3.29 -12.17
C SER A 205 6.23 2.17 -11.88
N ILE A 206 5.96 1.31 -10.89
CA ILE A 206 6.78 0.13 -10.64
C ILE A 206 6.74 -0.84 -11.82
N LEU A 207 5.56 -1.13 -12.37
CA LEU A 207 5.42 -1.99 -13.56
C LEU A 207 6.18 -1.41 -14.75
N TYR A 208 6.10 -0.11 -14.97
CA TYR A 208 6.83 0.59 -16.03
C TYR A 208 8.34 0.49 -15.86
N VAL A 209 8.86 0.70 -14.65
CA VAL A 209 10.30 0.56 -14.35
C VAL A 209 10.77 -0.86 -14.62
N VAL A 210 10.01 -1.88 -14.19
CA VAL A 210 10.34 -3.29 -14.44
C VAL A 210 10.28 -3.60 -15.94
N TRP A 211 9.31 -3.06 -16.66
CA TRP A 211 9.21 -3.23 -18.11
C TRP A 211 10.41 -2.60 -18.86
N ARG A 212 10.83 -1.41 -18.44
CA ARG A 212 11.96 -0.69 -19.07
C ARG A 212 13.31 -1.27 -18.65
N ALA A 213 13.40 -2.02 -17.59
CA ALA A 213 14.63 -2.66 -17.15
C ALA A 213 15.07 -3.67 -18.21
N LYS A 214 15.81 -3.20 -19.22
CA LYS A 214 16.57 -4.06 -20.15
C LYS A 214 17.71 -4.68 -19.34
N LEU A 215 17.55 -5.93 -19.04
CA LEU A 215 18.60 -6.77 -18.46
C LEU A 215 18.93 -7.87 -19.43
#